data_a3afd6beac35423e62b633578ca83d61
#
_entry.id   a3afd6beac35423e62b633578ca83d61
#
_cell.length_a   1.000
_cell.length_b   1.000
_cell.length_c   1.000
_cell.angle_alpha   90.00
_cell.angle_beta   90.00
_cell.angle_gamma   90.00
#
_symmetry.space_group_name_H-M   'P 1'
#
loop_
_entity.id
_entity.type
_entity.pdbx_description
1 polymer ?
#
loop_
_entity_poly.entity_id
_entity_poly.type
_entity_poly.pdbx_seq_one_letter_code
_entity_poly.pdbx_strand_id
1 'polypeptide(L)'
;MSASSSAPTRNWRRGGEETLYAVYPYDGLSIADSPLRYVDSGDDRKEEAFLKLQEYLLSDEVQNEIQRTGRRTGYEGVSAENRDVFRADWGIQPDRVLSPFRMPAADVLFECLDLYQTQFRKPSLTVYCLGYSGSMSGEGRAQMVEAMSQILVQENAARNLLQASEREINLIIPFEGYPRDVYAAAGNGADLEALYTRVEAEEATGGTDIYAAAAEGLRQLENYDLSQYTPAIILLTDGVSDGSFSDFRDGYEAFGADVPVFSIMFGSADPTQLEELAELTHARVFDGREDLIGAFRSVKGYN
;
A
#
# COMPACT_ATOMS: atom_id res chain seq x y z
N MET A 1 34.75 -24.48 -3.12
CA MET A 1 33.52 -24.45 -2.33
C MET A 1 32.58 -23.50 -3.04
N SER A 2 31.71 -24.03 -3.86
CA SER A 2 30.76 -23.26 -4.68
C SER A 2 29.51 -22.98 -3.85
N ALA A 3 29.31 -21.71 -3.49
CA ALA A 3 28.05 -21.27 -2.92
C ALA A 3 27.03 -21.09 -4.07
N SER A 4 26.11 -22.02 -4.21
CA SER A 4 24.94 -21.84 -5.07
C SER A 4 23.99 -20.85 -4.39
N SER A 5 24.06 -19.59 -4.76
CA SER A 5 23.01 -18.63 -4.43
C SER A 5 21.82 -18.87 -5.35
N SER A 6 20.88 -19.70 -4.93
CA SER A 6 19.56 -19.73 -5.54
C SER A 6 18.90 -18.38 -5.28
N ALA A 7 18.82 -17.53 -6.31
CA ALA A 7 17.98 -16.35 -6.28
C ALA A 7 16.55 -16.76 -5.89
N PRO A 8 15.86 -16.05 -5.00
CA PRO A 8 14.49 -16.38 -4.67
C PRO A 8 13.65 -16.17 -5.92
N THR A 9 13.21 -17.28 -6.53
CA THR A 9 12.12 -17.24 -7.48
C THR A 9 10.94 -16.60 -6.77
N ARG A 10 10.66 -15.32 -7.04
CA ARG A 10 9.43 -14.68 -6.56
C ARG A 10 8.28 -15.53 -7.09
N ASN A 11 7.73 -16.33 -6.20
CA ASN A 11 6.48 -17.03 -6.46
C ASN A 11 5.39 -15.96 -6.63
N TRP A 12 4.99 -15.72 -7.87
CA TRP A 12 3.82 -14.95 -8.23
C TRP A 12 2.51 -15.69 -7.89
N ARG A 13 2.58 -16.59 -6.92
CA ARG A 13 1.43 -17.25 -6.34
C ARG A 13 0.98 -16.45 -5.13
N ARG A 14 0.00 -15.59 -5.31
CA ARG A 14 -0.86 -15.25 -4.18
C ARG A 14 -1.67 -16.51 -3.87
N GLY A 15 -1.41 -17.17 -2.75
CA GLY A 15 -2.26 -18.10 -1.98
C GLY A 15 -3.25 -19.03 -2.70
N GLY A 16 -3.14 -19.24 -4.02
CA GLY A 16 -4.04 -20.02 -4.83
C GLY A 16 -3.29 -20.75 -5.94
N GLU A 17 -3.84 -21.86 -6.40
CA GLU A 17 -3.30 -22.73 -7.46
C GLU A 17 -3.34 -22.09 -8.86
N GLU A 18 -3.80 -20.85 -9.00
CA GLU A 18 -3.97 -20.20 -10.29
C GLU A 18 -2.65 -19.62 -10.82
N THR A 19 -2.31 -20.01 -12.04
CA THR A 19 -1.15 -19.51 -12.75
C THR A 19 -1.50 -18.17 -13.41
N LEU A 20 -0.68 -17.12 -13.15
CA LEU A 20 -0.80 -15.85 -13.86
C LEU A 20 -0.13 -15.95 -15.24
N TYR A 21 -0.75 -15.34 -16.25
CA TYR A 21 -0.24 -15.28 -17.61
C TYR A 21 0.06 -13.85 -18.03
N ALA A 22 1.20 -13.66 -18.72
CA ALA A 22 1.53 -12.38 -19.35
C ALA A 22 0.67 -12.18 -20.60
N VAL A 23 0.00 -11.05 -20.69
CA VAL A 23 -0.80 -10.63 -21.85
C VAL A 23 -0.10 -9.47 -22.54
N TYR A 24 0.04 -9.54 -23.86
CA TYR A 24 0.64 -8.49 -24.67
C TYR A 24 -0.46 -7.81 -25.49
N PRO A 25 -0.91 -6.60 -25.10
CA PRO A 25 -1.88 -5.83 -25.87
C PRO A 25 -1.39 -5.56 -27.30
N TYR A 26 -2.30 -5.50 -28.24
CA TYR A 26 -2.00 -5.24 -29.65
C TYR A 26 -1.45 -3.81 -29.85
N ASP A 27 -2.00 -2.85 -29.12
CA ASP A 27 -1.68 -1.43 -29.24
C ASP A 27 -0.32 -1.03 -28.62
N GLY A 28 0.37 -1.98 -27.99
CA GLY A 28 1.64 -1.77 -27.33
C GLY A 28 1.58 -1.92 -25.81
N LEU A 29 2.68 -1.62 -25.16
CA LEU A 29 2.85 -1.81 -23.72
C LEU A 29 3.24 -0.50 -23.05
N SER A 30 2.77 -0.33 -21.81
CA SER A 30 3.40 0.64 -20.90
C SER A 30 4.73 0.08 -20.43
N ILE A 31 5.81 0.71 -20.84
CA ILE A 31 7.16 0.26 -20.49
C ILE A 31 7.65 1.10 -19.32
N ALA A 32 7.84 0.42 -18.18
CA ALA A 32 8.50 1.01 -17.02
C ALA A 32 10.02 0.85 -17.19
N ASP A 33 10.69 1.93 -17.52
CA ASP A 33 12.14 2.03 -17.53
C ASP A 33 12.63 2.60 -16.18
N SER A 34 13.89 2.36 -15.88
CA SER A 34 14.53 2.89 -14.67
C SER A 34 15.78 3.69 -15.10
N PRO A 35 15.59 4.92 -15.59
CA PRO A 35 16.68 5.70 -16.12
C PRO A 35 17.64 6.14 -15.01
N LEU A 36 18.94 5.90 -15.23
CA LEU A 36 20.00 6.47 -14.42
C LEU A 36 20.32 7.87 -14.93
N ARG A 37 20.20 8.89 -14.07
CA ARG A 37 20.50 10.28 -14.41
C ARG A 37 21.52 10.88 -13.46
N TYR A 38 22.40 11.70 -13.99
CA TYR A 38 23.31 12.51 -13.21
C TYR A 38 22.73 13.90 -13.01
N VAL A 39 22.81 14.37 -11.76
CA VAL A 39 22.53 15.78 -11.44
C VAL A 39 23.87 16.47 -11.25
N ASP A 40 24.26 17.28 -12.22
CA ASP A 40 25.52 17.99 -12.18
C ASP A 40 25.56 18.99 -11.02
N SER A 41 26.50 18.78 -10.12
CA SER A 41 26.75 19.66 -8.96
C SER A 41 28.06 20.45 -9.08
N GLY A 42 28.70 20.43 -10.26
CA GLY A 42 30.01 21.04 -10.51
C GLY A 42 31.18 20.34 -9.81
N ASP A 43 31.04 19.05 -9.43
CA ASP A 43 32.09 18.24 -8.83
C ASP A 43 32.53 17.14 -9.80
N ASP A 44 33.65 17.35 -10.46
CA ASP A 44 34.22 16.43 -11.47
C ASP A 44 34.41 14.99 -10.92
N ARG A 45 34.71 14.83 -9.63
CA ARG A 45 34.88 13.51 -9.02
C ARG A 45 33.56 12.74 -8.95
N LYS A 46 32.47 13.45 -8.72
CA LYS A 46 31.13 12.82 -8.72
C LYS A 46 30.71 12.43 -10.12
N GLU A 47 31.03 13.28 -11.12
CA GLU A 47 30.79 12.97 -12.51
C GLU A 47 31.59 11.74 -12.95
N GLU A 48 32.88 11.67 -12.63
CA GLU A 48 33.72 10.49 -12.93
C GLU A 48 33.19 9.23 -12.26
N ALA A 49 32.74 9.31 -11.00
CA ALA A 49 32.14 8.17 -10.29
C ALA A 49 30.82 7.72 -10.95
N PHE A 50 29.99 8.68 -11.38
CA PHE A 50 28.76 8.38 -12.11
C PHE A 50 29.03 7.67 -13.44
N LEU A 51 29.99 8.13 -14.21
CA LEU A 51 30.36 7.52 -15.50
C LEU A 51 30.87 6.09 -15.32
N LYS A 52 31.68 5.83 -14.29
CA LYS A 52 32.11 4.46 -13.93
C LYS A 52 30.93 3.56 -13.52
N LEU A 53 29.98 4.09 -12.75
CA LEU A 53 28.77 3.35 -12.39
C LEU A 53 27.92 3.05 -13.63
N GLN A 54 27.78 4.01 -14.54
CA GLN A 54 27.05 3.82 -15.79
C GLN A 54 27.70 2.74 -16.66
N GLU A 55 29.03 2.77 -16.84
CA GLU A 55 29.76 1.76 -17.58
C GLU A 55 29.62 0.38 -16.96
N TYR A 56 29.71 0.27 -15.64
CA TYR A 56 29.49 -0.99 -14.91
C TYR A 56 28.06 -1.53 -15.10
N LEU A 57 27.05 -0.70 -14.95
CA LEU A 57 25.64 -1.11 -15.12
C LEU A 57 25.33 -1.53 -16.57
N LEU A 58 26.01 -0.98 -17.55
CA LEU A 58 25.84 -1.32 -18.98
C LEU A 58 26.72 -2.50 -19.42
N SER A 59 27.58 -3.04 -18.55
CA SER A 59 28.38 -4.21 -18.87
C SER A 59 27.53 -5.46 -19.09
N ASP A 60 27.97 -6.36 -19.97
CA ASP A 60 27.26 -7.61 -20.29
C ASP A 60 26.99 -8.45 -19.04
N GLU A 61 27.93 -8.46 -18.08
CA GLU A 61 27.78 -9.17 -16.82
C GLU A 61 26.59 -8.66 -16.04
N VAL A 62 26.47 -7.36 -15.81
CA VAL A 62 25.41 -6.75 -15.03
C VAL A 62 24.07 -6.80 -15.79
N GLN A 63 24.09 -6.63 -17.10
CA GLN A 63 22.88 -6.77 -17.92
C GLN A 63 22.31 -8.21 -17.84
N ASN A 64 23.15 -9.22 -17.81
CA ASN A 64 22.74 -10.59 -17.58
C ASN A 64 22.17 -10.81 -16.16
N GLU A 65 22.81 -10.24 -15.14
CA GLU A 65 22.29 -10.31 -13.76
C GLU A 65 20.91 -9.62 -13.63
N ILE A 66 20.72 -8.48 -14.30
CA ILE A 66 19.39 -7.83 -14.34
C ILE A 66 18.36 -8.75 -14.98
N GLN A 67 18.68 -9.41 -16.11
CA GLN A 67 17.75 -10.34 -16.75
C GLN A 67 17.42 -11.54 -15.84
N ARG A 68 18.35 -12.04 -15.05
CA ARG A 68 18.10 -13.11 -14.06
C ARG A 68 17.09 -12.72 -12.99
N THR A 69 16.89 -11.43 -12.76
CA THR A 69 15.81 -10.95 -11.86
C THR A 69 14.42 -10.96 -12.50
N GLY A 70 14.29 -11.37 -13.77
CA GLY A 70 13.05 -11.34 -14.54
C GLY A 70 12.76 -9.99 -15.21
N ARG A 71 13.74 -9.08 -15.27
CA ARG A 71 13.62 -7.80 -15.96
C ARG A 71 14.31 -7.84 -17.31
N ARG A 72 13.67 -7.27 -18.32
CA ARG A 72 14.34 -7.04 -19.61
C ARG A 72 15.26 -5.84 -19.50
N THR A 73 16.36 -5.87 -20.22
CA THR A 73 17.34 -4.78 -20.28
C THR A 73 17.19 -3.91 -21.54
N GLY A 74 16.18 -4.20 -22.37
CA GLY A 74 15.88 -3.46 -23.58
C GLY A 74 14.56 -3.90 -24.21
N TYR A 75 14.25 -3.32 -25.38
CA TYR A 75 13.04 -3.62 -26.15
C TYR A 75 13.12 -4.91 -26.94
N GLU A 76 14.34 -5.40 -27.17
CA GLU A 76 14.62 -6.63 -27.89
C GLU A 76 14.38 -7.86 -26.99
N GLY A 77 14.64 -9.03 -27.52
CA GLY A 77 14.53 -10.29 -26.78
C GLY A 77 15.51 -10.38 -25.61
N VAL A 78 15.39 -11.44 -24.84
CA VAL A 78 16.30 -11.74 -23.74
C VAL A 78 17.42 -12.67 -24.21
N SER A 79 18.56 -12.65 -23.51
CA SER A 79 19.70 -13.50 -23.81
C SER A 79 19.33 -15.00 -23.71
N ALA A 80 19.99 -15.81 -24.50
CA ALA A 80 19.75 -17.27 -24.51
C ALA A 80 19.99 -17.91 -23.13
N GLU A 81 20.91 -17.34 -22.35
CA GLU A 81 21.31 -17.83 -21.03
C GLU A 81 20.23 -17.63 -19.96
N ASN A 82 19.32 -16.68 -20.18
CA ASN A 82 18.30 -16.29 -19.19
C ASN A 82 16.87 -16.67 -19.62
N ARG A 83 16.70 -17.47 -20.68
CA ARG A 83 15.38 -17.85 -21.19
C ARG A 83 14.55 -18.69 -20.21
N ASP A 84 15.18 -19.40 -19.31
CA ASP A 84 14.53 -20.17 -18.25
C ASP A 84 13.81 -19.29 -17.24
N VAL A 85 14.27 -18.06 -17.04
CA VAL A 85 13.61 -17.06 -16.18
C VAL A 85 12.35 -16.49 -16.83
N PHE A 86 12.37 -16.37 -18.17
CA PHE A 86 11.26 -15.82 -18.97
C PHE A 86 10.39 -16.92 -19.54
N ARG A 87 9.64 -17.57 -18.69
CA ARG A 87 8.92 -18.83 -18.96
C ARG A 87 7.79 -18.65 -19.97
N ALA A 88 7.84 -19.40 -21.06
CA ALA A 88 6.81 -19.39 -22.10
C ALA A 88 5.47 -19.98 -21.63
N ASP A 89 5.48 -20.90 -20.66
CA ASP A 89 4.27 -21.45 -20.03
C ASP A 89 3.50 -20.42 -19.19
N TRP A 90 4.10 -19.29 -18.85
CA TRP A 90 3.44 -18.13 -18.27
C TRP A 90 3.00 -17.10 -19.32
N GLY A 91 2.97 -17.45 -20.61
CA GLY A 91 2.64 -16.55 -21.70
C GLY A 91 3.74 -15.54 -22.03
N ILE A 92 4.91 -15.60 -21.37
CA ILE A 92 6.01 -14.69 -21.63
C ILE A 92 6.67 -15.06 -22.96
N GLN A 93 6.85 -14.07 -23.82
CA GLN A 93 7.46 -14.21 -25.16
C GLN A 93 8.87 -13.62 -25.13
N PRO A 94 9.92 -14.40 -24.82
CA PRO A 94 11.28 -13.89 -24.61
C PRO A 94 11.88 -13.23 -25.86
N ASP A 95 11.50 -13.67 -27.05
CA ASP A 95 12.00 -13.17 -28.33
C ASP A 95 11.18 -12.01 -28.90
N ARG A 96 10.07 -11.63 -28.23
CA ARG A 96 9.22 -10.56 -28.70
C ARG A 96 9.88 -9.21 -28.53
N VAL A 97 9.99 -8.47 -29.61
CA VAL A 97 10.32 -7.02 -29.56
C VAL A 97 9.14 -6.28 -28.92
N LEU A 98 9.43 -5.54 -27.87
CA LEU A 98 8.41 -4.75 -27.17
C LEU A 98 8.23 -3.41 -27.86
N SER A 99 6.98 -3.04 -28.06
CA SER A 99 6.61 -1.73 -28.63
C SER A 99 5.87 -0.92 -27.57
N PRO A 100 6.32 0.28 -27.23
CA PRO A 100 5.58 1.16 -26.36
C PRO A 100 4.30 1.64 -27.05
N PHE A 101 3.22 1.80 -26.29
CA PHE A 101 2.05 2.49 -26.81
C PHE A 101 2.29 4.02 -26.81
N ARG A 102 1.55 4.74 -27.66
CA ARG A 102 1.57 6.19 -27.62
C ARG A 102 0.87 6.69 -26.36
N MET A 103 1.57 7.49 -25.55
CA MET A 103 1.00 8.05 -24.34
C MET A 103 -0.26 8.88 -24.67
N PRO A 104 -1.40 8.63 -24.02
CA PRO A 104 -2.60 9.44 -24.19
C PRO A 104 -2.41 10.87 -23.66
N ALA A 105 -3.35 11.75 -23.96
CA ALA A 105 -3.40 13.08 -23.35
C ALA A 105 -3.69 12.98 -21.84
N ALA A 106 -3.31 14.01 -21.10
CA ALA A 106 -3.40 13.97 -19.63
C ALA A 106 -4.83 13.80 -19.12
N ASP A 107 -5.82 14.41 -19.77
CA ASP A 107 -7.24 14.27 -19.44
C ASP A 107 -7.73 12.82 -19.58
N VAL A 108 -7.31 12.12 -20.64
CA VAL A 108 -7.63 10.70 -20.85
C VAL A 108 -6.97 9.84 -19.77
N LEU A 109 -5.73 10.16 -19.36
CA LEU A 109 -5.07 9.45 -18.27
C LEU A 109 -5.81 9.62 -16.93
N PHE A 110 -6.25 10.83 -16.63
CA PHE A 110 -7.06 11.09 -15.43
C PHE A 110 -8.39 10.34 -15.47
N GLU A 111 -9.09 10.33 -16.61
CA GLU A 111 -10.32 9.55 -16.78
C GLU A 111 -10.08 8.06 -16.58
N CYS A 112 -9.00 7.51 -17.14
CA CYS A 112 -8.64 6.10 -16.94
C CYS A 112 -8.32 5.78 -15.47
N LEU A 113 -7.63 6.68 -14.77
CA LEU A 113 -7.34 6.51 -13.36
C LEU A 113 -8.62 6.56 -12.50
N ASP A 114 -9.52 7.48 -12.79
CA ASP A 114 -10.83 7.55 -12.13
C ASP A 114 -11.65 6.28 -12.35
N LEU A 115 -11.76 5.82 -13.60
CA LEU A 115 -12.42 4.55 -13.94
C LEU A 115 -11.79 3.36 -13.23
N TYR A 116 -10.47 3.31 -13.14
CA TYR A 116 -9.79 2.24 -12.40
C TYR A 116 -10.17 2.27 -10.92
N GLN A 117 -10.12 3.43 -10.28
CA GLN A 117 -10.43 3.58 -8.86
C GLN A 117 -11.90 3.30 -8.54
N THR A 118 -12.83 3.71 -9.42
CA THR A 118 -14.25 3.67 -9.11
C THR A 118 -14.99 2.45 -9.67
N GLN A 119 -14.48 1.82 -10.77
CA GLN A 119 -15.19 0.76 -11.47
C GLN A 119 -14.42 -0.57 -11.56
N PHE A 120 -13.12 -0.53 -11.86
CA PHE A 120 -12.36 -1.74 -12.18
C PHE A 120 -11.69 -2.35 -10.95
N ARG A 121 -11.26 -1.54 -10.02
CA ARG A 121 -10.67 -2.02 -8.78
C ARG A 121 -11.72 -2.76 -7.94
N LYS A 122 -11.30 -3.84 -7.28
CA LYS A 122 -12.12 -4.47 -6.25
C LYS A 122 -12.38 -3.43 -5.14
N PRO A 123 -13.63 -3.23 -4.70
CA PRO A 123 -13.94 -2.22 -3.70
C PRO A 123 -13.20 -2.50 -2.38
N SER A 124 -12.75 -1.47 -1.71
CA SER A 124 -12.15 -1.60 -0.39
C SER A 124 -13.22 -1.72 0.71
N LEU A 125 -12.87 -2.46 1.75
CA LEU A 125 -13.56 -2.51 3.02
C LEU A 125 -12.54 -2.09 4.08
N THR A 126 -12.55 -0.82 4.45
CA THR A 126 -11.51 -0.22 5.28
C THR A 126 -12.04 0.10 6.67
N VAL A 127 -11.35 -0.39 7.69
CA VAL A 127 -11.61 -0.05 9.08
C VAL A 127 -10.53 0.90 9.57
N TYR A 128 -10.90 2.12 9.93
CA TYR A 128 -10.01 3.12 10.51
C TYR A 128 -10.13 3.09 12.03
N CYS A 129 -9.11 2.58 12.72
CA CYS A 129 -8.99 2.65 14.18
C CYS A 129 -8.27 3.96 14.52
N LEU A 130 -9.02 4.93 15.03
CA LEU A 130 -8.53 6.28 15.29
C LEU A 130 -8.29 6.48 16.79
N GLY A 131 -7.01 6.68 17.17
CA GLY A 131 -6.62 6.90 18.56
C GLY A 131 -7.06 8.28 19.07
N TYR A 132 -7.84 8.27 20.13
CA TYR A 132 -8.27 9.47 20.87
C TYR A 132 -7.80 9.41 22.33
N SER A 133 -6.56 8.95 22.53
CA SER A 133 -5.91 8.99 23.85
C SER A 133 -5.69 10.43 24.34
N GLY A 134 -5.45 10.59 25.63
CA GLY A 134 -5.22 11.90 26.21
C GLY A 134 -4.03 12.66 25.59
N SER A 135 -3.00 11.96 25.10
CA SER A 135 -1.85 12.53 24.38
C SER A 135 -2.23 13.18 23.04
N MET A 136 -3.29 12.70 22.41
CA MET A 136 -3.83 13.26 21.16
C MET A 136 -4.47 14.64 21.32
N SER A 137 -4.71 15.09 22.56
CA SER A 137 -5.35 16.38 22.82
C SER A 137 -4.56 17.54 22.19
N GLY A 138 -5.25 18.35 21.40
CA GLY A 138 -4.64 19.50 20.69
C GLY A 138 -4.17 19.19 19.29
N GLU A 139 -2.88 19.31 19.01
CA GLU A 139 -2.32 19.26 17.66
C GLU A 139 -2.47 17.86 17.02
N GLY A 140 -2.23 16.77 17.76
CA GLY A 140 -2.34 15.40 17.25
C GLY A 140 -3.74 15.09 16.72
N ARG A 141 -4.78 15.45 17.52
CA ARG A 141 -6.17 15.31 17.11
C ARG A 141 -6.48 16.18 15.87
N ALA A 142 -6.00 17.42 15.83
CA ALA A 142 -6.23 18.31 14.70
C ALA A 142 -5.61 17.75 13.40
N GLN A 143 -4.39 17.22 13.48
CA GLN A 143 -3.72 16.59 12.34
C GLN A 143 -4.46 15.34 11.87
N MET A 144 -4.94 14.49 12.77
CA MET A 144 -5.72 13.30 12.43
C MET A 144 -7.05 13.67 11.77
N VAL A 145 -7.77 14.64 12.30
CA VAL A 145 -9.02 15.15 11.71
C VAL A 145 -8.77 15.71 10.30
N GLU A 146 -7.72 16.49 10.12
CA GLU A 146 -7.33 17.01 8.80
C GLU A 146 -7.00 15.89 7.84
N ALA A 147 -6.23 14.88 8.26
CA ALA A 147 -5.92 13.72 7.43
C ALA A 147 -7.19 12.94 7.01
N MET A 148 -8.12 12.75 7.94
CA MET A 148 -9.40 12.08 7.65
C MET A 148 -10.26 12.89 6.69
N SER A 149 -10.15 14.22 6.68
CA SER A 149 -10.81 15.08 5.70
C SER A 149 -10.40 14.77 4.26
N GLN A 150 -9.11 14.39 4.07
CA GLN A 150 -8.55 14.05 2.76
C GLN A 150 -9.05 12.70 2.22
N ILE A 151 -9.76 11.93 3.04
CA ILE A 151 -10.29 10.61 2.68
C ILE A 151 -11.82 10.61 2.67
N LEU A 152 -12.44 11.19 3.70
CA LEU A 152 -13.88 11.12 3.91
C LEU A 152 -14.64 12.24 3.18
N VAL A 153 -14.02 13.39 2.95
CA VAL A 153 -14.59 14.49 2.16
C VAL A 153 -14.22 14.28 0.69
N GLN A 154 -15.20 13.88 -0.14
CA GLN A 154 -14.94 13.41 -1.49
C GLN A 154 -14.29 14.45 -2.40
N GLU A 155 -14.59 15.74 -2.23
CA GLU A 155 -13.90 16.80 -2.97
C GLU A 155 -12.40 16.85 -2.68
N ASN A 156 -11.99 16.67 -1.43
CA ASN A 156 -10.59 16.61 -1.05
C ASN A 156 -9.93 15.31 -1.53
N ALA A 157 -10.63 14.18 -1.35
CA ALA A 157 -10.16 12.87 -1.76
C ALA A 157 -9.88 12.80 -3.27
N ALA A 158 -10.75 13.36 -4.10
CA ALA A 158 -10.58 13.38 -5.56
C ALA A 158 -9.31 14.12 -6.00
N ARG A 159 -8.92 15.19 -5.32
CA ARG A 159 -7.67 15.92 -5.61
C ARG A 159 -6.42 15.06 -5.42
N ASN A 160 -6.53 14.03 -4.59
CA ASN A 160 -5.44 13.13 -4.23
C ASN A 160 -5.60 11.73 -4.84
N LEU A 161 -6.61 11.47 -5.68
CA LEU A 161 -7.00 10.16 -6.22
C LEU A 161 -7.30 9.15 -5.10
N LEU A 162 -7.91 9.63 -4.02
CA LEU A 162 -8.32 8.84 -2.85
C LEU A 162 -9.85 8.73 -2.71
N GLN A 163 -10.61 9.22 -3.70
CA GLN A 163 -12.06 9.18 -3.68
C GLN A 163 -12.59 7.74 -3.50
N ALA A 164 -13.67 7.63 -2.76
CA ALA A 164 -14.35 6.35 -2.60
C ALA A 164 -15.23 6.05 -3.81
N SER A 165 -15.39 4.76 -4.12
CA SER A 165 -16.40 4.29 -5.08
C SER A 165 -17.75 4.07 -4.41
N GLU A 166 -18.80 3.92 -5.20
CA GLU A 166 -20.16 3.61 -4.69
C GLU A 166 -20.26 2.30 -3.92
N ARG A 167 -19.27 1.40 -4.09
CA ARG A 167 -19.27 0.06 -3.50
C ARG A 167 -18.32 -0.07 -2.31
N GLU A 168 -17.52 0.94 -2.02
CA GLU A 168 -16.60 0.90 -0.88
C GLU A 168 -17.33 1.00 0.44
N ILE A 169 -16.74 0.40 1.46
CA ILE A 169 -17.26 0.46 2.84
C ILE A 169 -16.15 0.99 3.73
N ASN A 170 -16.49 2.01 4.50
CA ASN A 170 -15.59 2.63 5.45
C ASN A 170 -16.20 2.54 6.86
N LEU A 171 -15.43 2.01 7.80
CA LEU A 171 -15.78 1.96 9.21
C LEU A 171 -14.81 2.83 10.00
N ILE A 172 -15.32 3.53 10.99
CA ILE A 172 -14.52 4.29 11.95
C ILE A 172 -14.71 3.66 13.34
N ILE A 173 -13.60 3.35 13.98
CA ILE A 173 -13.53 2.89 15.36
C ILE A 173 -12.67 3.88 16.14
N PRO A 174 -13.27 4.91 16.75
CA PRO A 174 -12.54 5.72 17.71
C PRO A 174 -12.14 4.83 18.91
N PHE A 175 -10.93 4.99 19.40
CA PHE A 175 -10.47 4.21 20.56
C PHE A 175 -9.59 5.03 21.50
N GLU A 176 -9.56 4.57 22.71
CA GLU A 176 -8.63 4.99 23.77
C GLU A 176 -8.08 3.73 24.48
N GLY A 177 -8.18 3.58 25.79
CA GLY A 177 -7.91 2.33 26.49
C GLY A 177 -8.89 1.19 26.12
N TYR A 178 -9.89 1.46 25.28
CA TYR A 178 -10.84 0.52 24.71
C TYR A 178 -11.48 1.10 23.43
N PRO A 179 -12.02 0.24 22.51
CA PRO A 179 -12.79 0.69 21.36
C PRO A 179 -14.09 1.37 21.80
N ARG A 180 -14.44 2.49 21.13
CA ARG A 180 -15.72 3.18 21.31
C ARG A 180 -16.76 2.69 20.30
N ASP A 181 -17.88 3.43 20.16
CA ASP A 181 -18.93 3.13 19.19
C ASP A 181 -18.37 3.10 17.76
N VAL A 182 -18.83 2.12 16.97
CA VAL A 182 -18.41 1.95 15.58
C VAL A 182 -19.38 2.66 14.66
N TYR A 183 -18.84 3.45 13.75
CA TYR A 183 -19.58 4.16 12.71
C TYR A 183 -19.24 3.58 11.35
N ALA A 184 -20.24 3.38 10.49
CA ALA A 184 -20.02 2.81 9.17
C ALA A 184 -20.73 3.62 8.09
N ALA A 185 -20.12 3.72 6.91
CA ALA A 185 -20.74 4.25 5.72
C ALA A 185 -20.39 3.39 4.50
N ALA A 186 -21.36 3.22 3.61
CA ALA A 186 -21.19 2.57 2.34
C ALA A 186 -21.30 3.61 1.21
N GLY A 187 -20.45 3.45 0.19
CA GLY A 187 -20.43 4.34 -0.96
C GLY A 187 -19.69 5.65 -0.74
N ASN A 188 -19.97 6.61 -1.60
CA ASN A 188 -19.28 7.89 -1.70
C ASN A 188 -20.18 9.11 -1.48
N GLY A 189 -21.35 8.88 -0.89
CA GLY A 189 -22.37 9.92 -0.67
C GLY A 189 -22.32 10.58 0.70
N ALA A 190 -23.45 11.16 1.11
CA ALA A 190 -23.61 11.93 2.35
C ALA A 190 -23.29 11.13 3.62
N ASP A 191 -23.46 9.81 3.61
CA ASP A 191 -23.13 8.96 4.76
C ASP A 191 -21.61 8.96 5.04
N LEU A 192 -20.77 9.05 4.00
CA LEU A 192 -19.33 9.16 4.14
C LEU A 192 -18.91 10.50 4.76
N GLU A 193 -19.56 11.60 4.35
CA GLU A 193 -19.34 12.91 4.98
C GLU A 193 -19.85 12.95 6.42
N ALA A 194 -20.92 12.19 6.74
CA ALA A 194 -21.39 12.05 8.11
C ALA A 194 -20.37 11.34 9.01
N LEU A 195 -19.57 10.40 8.47
CA LEU A 195 -18.44 9.82 9.21
C LEU A 195 -17.40 10.89 9.59
N TYR A 196 -17.09 11.79 8.66
CA TYR A 196 -16.15 12.89 8.95
C TYR A 196 -16.66 13.75 10.11
N THR A 197 -17.95 14.08 10.13
CA THR A 197 -18.56 14.84 11.24
C THR A 197 -18.41 14.09 12.58
N ARG A 198 -18.46 12.75 12.57
CA ARG A 198 -18.21 11.96 13.80
C ARG A 198 -16.77 12.05 14.25
N VAL A 199 -15.82 11.93 13.30
CA VAL A 199 -14.37 12.09 13.58
C VAL A 199 -14.08 13.47 14.20
N GLU A 200 -14.70 14.53 13.70
CA GLU A 200 -14.56 15.89 14.26
C GLU A 200 -15.17 16.05 15.67
N ALA A 201 -16.22 15.30 15.96
CA ALA A 201 -16.92 15.41 17.23
C ALA A 201 -16.27 14.63 18.39
N GLU A 202 -15.41 13.65 18.07
CA GLU A 202 -14.76 12.83 19.09
C GLU A 202 -13.75 13.62 19.94
N GLU A 203 -13.75 13.37 21.24
CA GLU A 203 -12.84 14.02 22.19
C GLU A 203 -11.69 13.08 22.58
N ALA A 204 -10.49 13.66 22.72
CA ALA A 204 -9.30 12.92 23.15
C ALA A 204 -9.26 12.80 24.67
N THR A 205 -9.31 11.56 25.18
CA THR A 205 -9.32 11.22 26.63
C THR A 205 -8.73 9.83 26.84
N GLY A 206 -8.38 9.50 28.08
CA GLY A 206 -8.04 8.13 28.49
C GLY A 206 -6.66 7.63 28.05
N GLY A 207 -6.50 6.31 28.05
CA GLY A 207 -5.27 5.59 27.70
C GLY A 207 -5.21 5.19 26.23
N THR A 208 -4.43 4.13 25.92
CA THR A 208 -4.25 3.64 24.55
C THR A 208 -4.23 2.12 24.52
N ASP A 209 -5.15 1.48 23.79
CA ASP A 209 -5.09 0.05 23.49
C ASP A 209 -5.29 -0.22 22.00
N ILE A 210 -4.16 -0.28 21.27
CA ILE A 210 -4.15 -0.53 19.82
C ILE A 210 -4.61 -1.93 19.47
N TYR A 211 -4.33 -2.90 20.35
CA TYR A 211 -4.64 -4.30 20.10
C TYR A 211 -6.14 -4.57 20.23
N ALA A 212 -6.77 -3.98 21.26
CA ALA A 212 -8.23 -4.04 21.40
C ALA A 212 -8.94 -3.34 20.23
N ALA A 213 -8.41 -2.21 19.74
CA ALA A 213 -8.96 -1.50 18.60
C ALA A 213 -8.85 -2.33 17.31
N ALA A 214 -7.70 -2.95 17.05
CA ALA A 214 -7.49 -3.81 15.89
C ALA A 214 -8.35 -5.09 15.97
N ALA A 215 -8.50 -5.69 17.17
CA ALA A 215 -9.37 -6.85 17.39
C ALA A 215 -10.85 -6.50 17.13
N GLU A 216 -11.30 -5.33 17.56
CA GLU A 216 -12.63 -4.84 17.23
C GLU A 216 -12.80 -4.65 15.73
N GLY A 217 -11.75 -4.15 15.05
CA GLY A 217 -11.73 -4.07 13.59
C GLY A 217 -11.97 -5.42 12.92
N LEU A 218 -11.27 -6.47 13.33
CA LEU A 218 -11.48 -7.83 12.84
C LEU A 218 -12.93 -8.30 13.07
N ARG A 219 -13.45 -8.08 14.27
CA ARG A 219 -14.82 -8.45 14.63
C ARG A 219 -15.85 -7.75 13.74
N GLN A 220 -15.62 -6.50 13.36
CA GLN A 220 -16.52 -5.78 12.45
C GLN A 220 -16.47 -6.37 11.04
N LEU A 221 -15.29 -6.81 10.57
CA LEU A 221 -15.12 -7.43 9.26
C LEU A 221 -15.87 -8.77 9.13
N GLU A 222 -16.16 -9.49 10.22
CA GLU A 222 -16.97 -10.71 10.20
C GLU A 222 -18.39 -10.51 9.65
N ASN A 223 -18.89 -9.27 9.66
CA ASN A 223 -20.22 -8.95 9.14
C ASN A 223 -20.27 -8.86 7.60
N TYR A 224 -19.13 -9.04 6.91
CA TYR A 224 -19.00 -8.84 5.48
C TYR A 224 -18.44 -10.08 4.76
N ASP A 225 -18.85 -10.28 3.51
CA ASP A 225 -18.23 -11.28 2.63
C ASP A 225 -16.89 -10.73 2.09
N LEU A 226 -15.79 -11.07 2.77
CA LEU A 226 -14.47 -10.60 2.41
C LEU A 226 -14.01 -10.99 1.01
N SER A 227 -14.65 -12.00 0.39
CA SER A 227 -14.36 -12.36 -1.00
C SER A 227 -14.74 -11.28 -1.99
N GLN A 228 -15.65 -10.38 -1.62
CA GLN A 228 -16.14 -9.27 -2.46
C GLN A 228 -15.31 -7.99 -2.32
N TYR A 229 -14.47 -7.89 -1.30
CA TYR A 229 -13.73 -6.68 -0.93
C TYR A 229 -12.24 -6.92 -0.84
N THR A 230 -11.49 -5.85 -0.87
CA THR A 230 -10.10 -5.80 -0.39
C THR A 230 -10.14 -5.24 1.03
N PRO A 231 -10.12 -6.13 2.07
CA PRO A 231 -10.21 -5.67 3.45
C PRO A 231 -8.88 -5.11 3.93
N ALA A 232 -8.93 -4.09 4.79
CA ALA A 232 -7.77 -3.60 5.53
C ALA A 232 -8.20 -2.89 6.82
N ILE A 233 -7.34 -2.95 7.84
CA ILE A 233 -7.44 -2.13 9.04
C ILE A 233 -6.31 -1.09 8.97
N ILE A 234 -6.64 0.16 9.27
CA ILE A 234 -5.69 1.27 9.34
C ILE A 234 -5.73 1.82 10.77
N LEU A 235 -4.64 1.65 11.48
CA LEU A 235 -4.48 2.08 12.86
C LEU A 235 -3.72 3.40 12.91
N LEU A 236 -4.29 4.41 13.57
CA LEU A 236 -3.64 5.68 13.83
C LEU A 236 -3.45 5.86 15.33
N THR A 237 -2.20 6.10 15.74
CA THR A 237 -1.87 6.31 17.15
C THR A 237 -0.66 7.22 17.31
N ASP A 238 -0.64 7.99 18.41
CA ASP A 238 0.53 8.75 18.88
C ASP A 238 1.07 8.22 20.21
N GLY A 239 0.46 7.16 20.76
CA GLY A 239 0.76 6.63 22.09
C GLY A 239 1.35 5.23 22.09
N VAL A 240 1.90 4.88 23.24
CA VAL A 240 2.31 3.51 23.60
C VAL A 240 1.07 2.78 24.07
N SER A 241 0.86 1.55 23.59
CA SER A 241 -0.28 0.72 23.97
C SER A 241 -0.05 0.02 25.31
N ASP A 242 -1.08 0.03 26.14
CA ASP A 242 -1.15 -0.72 27.39
C ASP A 242 -1.77 -2.13 27.21
N GLY A 243 -2.22 -2.46 25.98
CA GLY A 243 -2.91 -3.71 25.65
C GLY A 243 -2.00 -4.91 25.45
N SER A 244 -2.61 -6.07 25.15
CA SER A 244 -1.94 -7.36 25.00
C SER A 244 -1.82 -7.77 23.54
N PHE A 245 -0.59 -7.80 23.01
CA PHE A 245 -0.30 -8.32 21.66
C PHE A 245 -0.68 -9.80 21.52
N SER A 246 -0.44 -10.62 22.58
CA SER A 246 -0.76 -12.05 22.51
C SER A 246 -2.25 -12.31 22.31
N ASP A 247 -3.12 -11.52 22.94
CA ASP A 247 -4.57 -11.69 22.81
C ASP A 247 -5.04 -11.30 21.39
N PHE A 248 -4.47 -10.24 20.82
CA PHE A 248 -4.72 -9.88 19.43
C PHE A 248 -4.24 -10.96 18.46
N ARG A 249 -3.02 -11.46 18.64
CA ARG A 249 -2.46 -12.52 17.78
C ARG A 249 -3.34 -13.76 17.77
N ASP A 250 -3.75 -14.25 18.95
CA ASP A 250 -4.60 -15.44 19.08
C ASP A 250 -5.97 -15.22 18.39
N GLY A 251 -6.52 -14.01 18.50
CA GLY A 251 -7.75 -13.61 17.80
C GLY A 251 -7.57 -13.51 16.28
N TYR A 252 -6.45 -12.96 15.82
CA TYR A 252 -6.13 -12.84 14.39
C TYR A 252 -5.94 -14.23 13.74
N GLU A 253 -5.21 -15.13 14.41
CA GLU A 253 -5.05 -16.52 13.95
C GLU A 253 -6.39 -17.26 13.89
N ALA A 254 -7.26 -17.04 14.86
CA ALA A 254 -8.61 -17.63 14.89
C ALA A 254 -9.54 -17.06 13.80
N PHE A 255 -9.36 -15.80 13.41
CA PHE A 255 -10.10 -15.15 12.33
C PHE A 255 -9.85 -15.84 10.97
N GLY A 256 -8.65 -16.31 10.71
CA GLY A 256 -8.32 -17.21 9.61
C GLY A 256 -8.35 -16.59 8.21
N ALA A 257 -8.43 -15.27 8.09
CA ALA A 257 -8.30 -14.53 6.83
C ALA A 257 -7.12 -13.57 6.91
N ASP A 258 -6.44 -13.37 5.78
CA ASP A 258 -5.31 -12.43 5.68
C ASP A 258 -5.85 -11.00 5.54
N VAL A 259 -5.89 -10.28 6.65
CA VAL A 259 -6.32 -8.87 6.73
C VAL A 259 -5.14 -8.03 7.21
N PRO A 260 -4.56 -7.18 6.35
CA PRO A 260 -3.45 -6.33 6.75
C PRO A 260 -3.90 -5.26 7.76
N VAL A 261 -3.11 -5.09 8.82
CA VAL A 261 -3.25 -4.00 9.79
C VAL A 261 -2.12 -2.99 9.56
N PHE A 262 -2.40 -2.00 8.73
CA PHE A 262 -1.47 -0.90 8.50
C PHE A 262 -1.46 0.05 9.68
N SER A 263 -0.30 0.53 10.07
CA SER A 263 -0.16 1.50 11.14
C SER A 263 0.40 2.79 10.63
N ILE A 264 -0.20 3.92 11.02
CA ILE A 264 0.32 5.26 10.77
C ILE A 264 0.73 5.84 12.12
N MET A 265 2.03 6.00 12.28
CA MET A 265 2.66 6.48 13.49
C MET A 265 2.81 8.01 13.45
N PHE A 266 2.43 8.66 14.52
CA PHE A 266 2.71 10.09 14.73
C PHE A 266 2.93 10.39 16.23
N GLY A 267 3.32 11.62 16.55
CA GLY A 267 3.62 11.96 17.95
C GLY A 267 4.72 11.11 18.56
N SER A 268 4.43 10.48 19.69
CA SER A 268 5.36 9.67 20.50
C SER A 268 5.06 8.15 20.45
N ALA A 269 4.38 7.66 19.41
CA ALA A 269 4.05 6.25 19.25
C ALA A 269 5.30 5.36 19.33
N ASP A 270 5.16 4.18 19.91
CA ASP A 270 6.22 3.17 19.96
C ASP A 270 6.23 2.37 18.65
N PRO A 271 7.27 2.49 17.83
CA PRO A 271 7.37 1.75 16.57
C PRO A 271 7.39 0.24 16.79
N THR A 272 7.94 -0.25 17.90
CA THR A 272 8.08 -1.69 18.14
C THR A 272 6.73 -2.39 18.19
N GLN A 273 5.75 -1.83 18.90
CA GLN A 273 4.40 -2.40 19.00
C GLN A 273 3.66 -2.38 17.65
N LEU A 274 3.88 -1.35 16.86
CA LEU A 274 3.27 -1.22 15.54
C LEU A 274 3.94 -2.15 14.52
N GLU A 275 5.26 -2.35 14.63
CA GLU A 275 6.01 -3.30 13.81
C GLU A 275 5.60 -4.75 14.09
N GLU A 276 5.35 -5.12 15.36
CA GLU A 276 4.83 -6.44 15.72
C GLU A 276 3.46 -6.73 15.06
N LEU A 277 2.55 -5.74 15.06
CA LEU A 277 1.28 -5.84 14.35
C LEU A 277 1.46 -6.00 12.84
N ALA A 278 2.31 -5.16 12.26
CA ALA A 278 2.56 -5.17 10.82
C ALA A 278 3.22 -6.47 10.36
N GLU A 279 4.16 -7.02 11.14
CA GLU A 279 4.81 -8.30 10.83
C GLU A 279 3.82 -9.45 10.87
N LEU A 280 2.99 -9.53 11.92
CA LEU A 280 1.97 -10.57 12.07
C LEU A 280 0.96 -10.55 10.91
N THR A 281 0.56 -9.36 10.46
CA THR A 281 -0.54 -9.18 9.49
C THR A 281 -0.04 -8.89 8.06
N HIS A 282 1.25 -9.09 7.77
CA HIS A 282 1.90 -8.85 6.49
C HIS A 282 1.70 -7.41 5.95
N ALA A 283 1.57 -6.45 6.86
CA ALA A 283 1.34 -5.05 6.59
C ALA A 283 2.62 -4.20 6.72
N ARG A 284 2.47 -2.89 6.91
CA ARG A 284 3.58 -1.95 7.08
C ARG A 284 3.23 -0.86 8.10
N VAL A 285 4.27 -0.30 8.71
CA VAL A 285 4.20 0.93 9.50
C VAL A 285 4.63 2.10 8.63
N PHE A 286 3.89 3.19 8.68
CA PHE A 286 4.18 4.44 7.99
C PHE A 286 4.47 5.55 9.02
N ASP A 287 5.47 6.36 8.73
CA ASP A 287 5.78 7.53 9.54
C ASP A 287 4.94 8.71 9.08
N GLY A 288 3.89 9.01 9.85
CA GLY A 288 3.00 10.13 9.59
C GLY A 288 3.43 11.45 10.23
N ARG A 289 4.55 11.48 10.96
CA ARG A 289 5.00 12.68 11.70
C ARG A 289 5.42 13.83 10.79
N GLU A 290 5.95 13.50 9.60
CA GLU A 290 6.37 14.51 8.62
C GLU A 290 5.31 14.74 7.55
N ASP A 291 4.63 13.69 7.09
CA ASP A 291 3.60 13.72 6.04
C ASP A 291 2.51 12.67 6.31
N LEU A 292 1.59 13.01 7.22
CA LEU A 292 0.46 12.13 7.55
C LEU A 292 -0.46 11.88 6.34
N ILE A 293 -0.66 12.88 5.47
CA ILE A 293 -1.46 12.73 4.25
C ILE A 293 -0.77 11.79 3.26
N GLY A 294 0.55 11.93 3.10
CA GLY A 294 1.35 11.01 2.28
C GLY A 294 1.34 9.59 2.83
N ALA A 295 1.36 9.39 4.14
CA ALA A 295 1.21 8.08 4.77
C ALA A 295 -0.14 7.45 4.41
N PHE A 296 -1.25 8.17 4.54
CA PHE A 296 -2.59 7.69 4.12
C PHE A 296 -2.66 7.33 2.63
N ARG A 297 -2.07 8.15 1.77
CA ARG A 297 -2.00 7.86 0.34
C ARG A 297 -1.23 6.58 0.06
N SER A 298 -0.12 6.37 0.77
CA SER A 298 0.68 5.16 0.64
C SER A 298 -0.09 3.92 1.10
N VAL A 299 -0.80 4.01 2.23
CA VAL A 299 -1.64 2.91 2.74
C VAL A 299 -2.75 2.58 1.73
N LYS A 300 -3.49 3.57 1.23
CA LYS A 300 -4.56 3.34 0.22
C LYS A 300 -4.03 2.79 -1.11
N GLY A 301 -2.79 3.07 -1.46
CA GLY A 301 -2.14 2.54 -2.66
C GLY A 301 -1.70 1.07 -2.55
N TYR A 302 -1.71 0.50 -1.37
CA TYR A 302 -1.41 -0.93 -1.13
C TYR A 302 -2.65 -1.83 -1.10
N ASN A 303 -3.85 -1.26 -1.09
CA ASN A 303 -5.14 -1.95 -1.08
C ASN A 303 -5.66 -2.24 -2.48
#